data_805b2b3896b868e2fe89ba1b8165e04a
#
_entry.id   805b2b3896b868e2fe89ba1b8165e04a
#
_cell.length_a   1.000
_cell.length_b   1.000
_cell.length_c   1.000
_cell.angle_alpha   90.00
_cell.angle_beta   90.00
_cell.angle_gamma   90.00
#
_symmetry.space_group_name_H-M   'P 1'
#
loop_
_entity.id
_entity.type
_entity.pdbx_description
1 polymer ?
#
loop_
_entity_poly.entity_id
_entity_poly.type
_entity_poly.pdbx_seq_one_letter_code
_entity_poly.pdbx_strand_id
1 'polypeptide(L)'
;GTFTDPWTQQPQPRCGFVIAGTEGTLGSYDYDPFVTLQTRARPKPHRIAAPALKAPHNDPVHYLLSCLDRGRELEGPVSIPISRTGQEIVDAAVRSAATKRAVKLPS
;
A
#
# COMPACT_ATOMS: atom_id res chain seq x y z
N GLY A 1 -8.79 0.74 -10.71
CA GLY A 1 -8.85 1.52 -11.93
C GLY A 1 -7.51 1.68 -12.61
N THR A 2 -7.52 2.13 -13.84
CA THR A 2 -6.31 2.48 -14.57
C THR A 2 -6.11 3.99 -14.51
N PHE A 3 -4.88 4.39 -14.27
CA PHE A 3 -4.48 5.78 -14.36
C PHE A 3 -3.90 6.04 -15.75
N THR A 4 -4.28 7.15 -16.38
CA THR A 4 -3.72 7.58 -17.66
C THR A 4 -3.02 8.92 -17.48
N ASP A 5 -1.75 8.93 -17.76
CA ASP A 5 -0.97 10.16 -17.81
C ASP A 5 -1.27 10.88 -19.14
N PRO A 6 -1.52 12.20 -19.16
CA PRO A 6 -1.76 12.94 -20.40
C PRO A 6 -0.58 12.88 -21.38
N TRP A 7 0.60 12.53 -20.91
CA TRP A 7 1.81 12.39 -21.72
C TRP A 7 2.06 10.99 -22.26
N THR A 8 1.31 10.00 -21.78
CA THR A 8 1.42 8.62 -22.20
C THR A 8 0.25 8.22 -23.08
N GLN A 9 0.54 7.59 -24.21
CA GLN A 9 -0.50 7.09 -25.11
C GLN A 9 -1.08 5.75 -24.66
N GLN A 10 -0.52 5.14 -23.63
CA GLN A 10 -0.99 3.87 -23.08
C GLN A 10 -1.48 4.07 -21.64
N PRO A 11 -2.53 3.35 -21.23
CA PRO A 11 -2.98 3.38 -19.85
C PRO A 11 -1.85 2.99 -18.91
N GLN A 12 -1.77 3.67 -17.78
CA GLN A 12 -0.84 3.30 -16.73
C GLN A 12 -1.22 1.93 -16.15
N PRO A 13 -0.24 1.18 -15.64
CA PRO A 13 -0.52 -0.06 -14.92
C PRO A 13 -1.49 0.19 -13.76
N ARG A 14 -2.15 -0.87 -13.33
CA ARG A 14 -3.00 -0.81 -12.14
C ARG A 14 -2.22 -0.30 -10.94
N CYS A 15 -2.91 0.37 -10.02
CA CYS A 15 -2.30 0.84 -8.79
C CYS A 15 -1.80 -0.34 -7.96
N GLY A 16 -0.69 -0.13 -7.29
CA GLY A 16 -0.08 -1.17 -6.49
C GLY A 16 1.31 -0.74 -6.04
N PHE A 17 2.08 -1.68 -5.57
CA PHE A 17 3.45 -1.41 -5.16
C PHE A 17 4.37 -2.58 -5.52
N VAL A 18 5.64 -2.25 -5.66
CA VAL A 18 6.71 -3.21 -5.87
C VAL A 18 7.76 -2.97 -4.78
N ILE A 19 8.12 -4.03 -4.09
CA ILE A 19 9.18 -4.00 -3.08
C ILE A 19 10.37 -4.76 -3.64
N ALA A 20 11.48 -4.06 -3.87
CA ALA A 20 12.72 -4.67 -4.32
C ALA A 20 13.68 -4.82 -3.14
N GLY A 21 14.11 -6.04 -2.89
CA GLY A 21 15.10 -6.38 -1.87
C GLY A 21 16.35 -6.98 -2.47
N THR A 22 17.32 -7.29 -1.62
CA THR A 22 18.60 -7.87 -2.05
C THR A 22 18.45 -9.29 -2.59
N GLU A 23 17.45 -10.02 -2.14
CA GLU A 23 17.23 -11.42 -2.50
C GLU A 23 16.06 -11.65 -3.45
N GLY A 24 15.27 -10.62 -3.72
CA GLY A 24 14.14 -10.77 -4.61
C GLY A 24 13.25 -9.54 -4.69
N THR A 25 12.18 -9.67 -5.46
CA THR A 25 11.21 -8.60 -5.69
C THR A 25 9.81 -9.14 -5.49
N LEU A 26 8.99 -8.37 -4.79
CA LEU A 26 7.58 -8.67 -4.55
C LEU A 26 6.73 -7.58 -5.17
N GLY A 27 5.72 -7.97 -5.92
CA GLY A 27 4.74 -7.06 -6.50
C GLY A 27 3.34 -7.37 -6.02
N SER A 28 2.59 -6.33 -5.67
CA SER A 28 1.18 -6.44 -5.29
C SER A 28 0.39 -5.33 -5.96
N TYR A 29 -0.66 -5.69 -6.63
CA TYR A 29 -1.57 -4.74 -7.28
C TYR A 29 -2.94 -4.80 -6.64
N ASP A 30 -3.61 -3.65 -6.62
CA ASP A 30 -4.91 -3.53 -6.01
C ASP A 30 -5.91 -4.50 -6.67
N TYR A 31 -6.69 -5.15 -5.83
CA TYR A 31 -7.73 -6.11 -6.22
C TYR A 31 -7.25 -7.43 -6.81
N ASP A 32 -5.95 -7.64 -6.94
CA ASP A 32 -5.43 -8.94 -7.33
C ASP A 32 -5.50 -9.92 -6.15
N PRO A 33 -5.98 -11.15 -6.37
CA PRO A 33 -6.07 -12.14 -5.30
C PRO A 33 -4.74 -12.86 -5.03
N PHE A 34 -3.63 -12.28 -5.47
CA PHE A 34 -2.30 -12.85 -5.33
C PHE A 34 -1.24 -11.75 -5.26
N VAL A 35 -0.08 -12.11 -4.75
CA VAL A 35 1.15 -11.33 -4.89
C VAL A 35 2.10 -12.06 -5.82
N THR A 36 2.91 -11.32 -6.57
CA THR A 36 3.94 -11.90 -7.44
C THR A 36 5.29 -11.83 -6.74
N LEU A 37 5.97 -12.94 -6.65
CA LEU A 37 7.29 -13.05 -6.02
C LEU A 37 8.30 -13.59 -7.03
N GLN A 38 9.47 -12.96 -7.06
CA GLN A 38 10.63 -13.39 -7.81
C GLN A 38 11.83 -13.34 -6.88
N THR A 39 12.57 -14.43 -6.77
CA THR A 39 13.74 -14.50 -5.90
C THR A 39 14.96 -14.99 -6.67
N ARG A 40 16.13 -14.83 -6.06
CA ARG A 40 17.36 -15.38 -6.61
C ARG A 40 17.30 -16.90 -6.78
N ALA A 41 16.73 -17.57 -5.79
CA ALA A 41 16.56 -19.02 -5.81
C ALA A 41 15.50 -19.47 -6.83
N ARG A 42 14.53 -18.60 -7.14
CA ARG A 42 13.47 -18.86 -8.10
C ARG A 42 13.29 -17.67 -9.02
N PRO A 43 14.13 -17.57 -10.08
CA PRO A 43 14.16 -16.39 -10.94
C PRO A 43 12.90 -16.13 -11.76
N LYS A 44 12.12 -17.17 -12.05
CA LYS A 44 10.82 -16.97 -12.72
C LYS A 44 9.81 -16.40 -11.73
N PRO A 45 9.11 -15.31 -12.08
CA PRO A 45 8.03 -14.80 -11.26
C PRO A 45 6.98 -15.87 -11.00
N HIS A 46 6.53 -15.98 -9.77
CA HIS A 46 5.43 -16.88 -9.42
C HIS A 46 4.42 -16.15 -8.54
N ARG A 47 3.20 -16.61 -8.59
CA ARG A 47 2.09 -16.04 -7.84
C ARG A 47 1.88 -16.79 -6.54
N ILE A 48 1.67 -16.04 -5.47
CA ILE A 48 1.28 -16.56 -4.18
C ILE A 48 -0.12 -16.05 -3.90
N ALA A 49 -1.07 -16.98 -3.73
CA ALA A 49 -2.46 -16.61 -3.46
C ALA A 49 -2.57 -15.87 -2.13
N ALA A 50 -3.31 -14.76 -2.14
CA ALA A 50 -3.65 -14.06 -0.91
C ALA A 50 -4.73 -14.85 -0.18
N PRO A 51 -4.58 -15.11 1.13
CA PRO A 51 -5.63 -15.77 1.89
C PRO A 51 -6.84 -14.85 2.02
N ALA A 52 -8.04 -15.43 1.93
CA ALA A 52 -9.26 -14.69 2.18
C ALA A 52 -9.34 -14.33 3.67
N LEU A 53 -9.54 -13.06 3.95
CA LEU A 53 -9.76 -12.59 5.31
C LEU A 53 -11.21 -12.83 5.71
N LYS A 54 -11.39 -13.22 6.98
CA LYS A 54 -12.72 -13.39 7.57
C LYS A 54 -13.18 -12.11 8.24
N ALA A 55 -14.50 -11.96 8.38
CA ALA A 55 -15.05 -10.86 9.15
C ALA A 55 -14.51 -10.85 10.59
N PRO A 56 -14.24 -9.68 11.18
CA PRO A 56 -14.44 -8.32 10.66
C PRO A 56 -13.28 -7.78 9.82
N HIS A 57 -12.23 -8.58 9.59
CA HIS A 57 -10.98 -8.12 8.96
C HIS A 57 -11.04 -8.06 7.43
N ASN A 58 -12.13 -8.52 6.83
CA ASN A 58 -12.32 -8.52 5.37
C ASN A 58 -12.84 -7.19 4.81
N ASP A 59 -13.20 -6.26 5.67
CA ASP A 59 -13.79 -4.97 5.29
C ASP A 59 -13.41 -3.92 6.34
N PRO A 60 -12.84 -2.76 5.93
CA PRO A 60 -12.41 -1.74 6.89
C PRO A 60 -13.57 -1.13 7.69
N VAL A 61 -14.76 -1.03 7.12
CA VAL A 61 -15.94 -0.52 7.84
C VAL A 61 -16.40 -1.51 8.90
N HIS A 62 -16.49 -2.79 8.57
CA HIS A 62 -16.81 -3.83 9.54
C HIS A 62 -15.79 -3.88 10.67
N TYR A 63 -14.52 -3.72 10.35
CA TYR A 63 -13.46 -3.68 11.34
C TYR A 63 -13.59 -2.49 12.28
N LEU A 64 -13.84 -1.29 11.73
CA LEU A 64 -14.07 -0.09 12.53
C LEU A 64 -15.26 -0.29 13.50
N LEU A 65 -16.39 -0.76 12.99
CA LEU A 65 -17.57 -1.00 13.80
C LEU A 65 -17.32 -2.04 14.89
N SER A 66 -16.61 -3.11 14.58
CA SER A 66 -16.23 -4.13 15.55
C SER A 66 -15.32 -3.56 16.65
N CYS A 67 -14.37 -2.70 16.32
CA CYS A 67 -13.51 -2.05 17.30
C CYS A 67 -14.31 -1.11 18.20
N LEU A 68 -15.23 -0.33 17.63
CA LEU A 68 -16.11 0.56 18.42
C LEU A 68 -16.99 -0.24 19.40
N ASP A 69 -17.58 -1.34 18.95
CA ASP A 69 -18.43 -2.20 19.79
C ASP A 69 -17.65 -2.84 20.95
N ARG A 70 -16.39 -3.18 20.71
CA ARG A 70 -15.54 -3.86 21.69
C ARG A 70 -14.66 -2.92 22.51
N GLY A 71 -14.71 -1.62 22.25
CA GLY A 71 -13.86 -0.65 22.90
C GLY A 71 -12.36 -0.85 22.62
N ARG A 72 -12.02 -1.36 21.43
CA ARG A 72 -10.64 -1.60 21.01
C ARG A 72 -10.16 -0.50 20.07
N GLU A 73 -8.86 -0.23 20.13
CA GLU A 73 -8.22 0.66 19.16
C GLU A 73 -8.08 -0.03 17.80
N LEU A 74 -8.09 0.78 16.76
CA LEU A 74 -7.80 0.33 15.41
C LEU A 74 -6.31 0.01 15.27
N GLU A 75 -6.01 -1.15 14.69
CA GLU A 75 -4.64 -1.60 14.43
C GLU A 75 -4.37 -1.71 12.93
N GLY A 76 -3.10 -1.79 12.58
CA GLY A 76 -2.67 -1.96 11.20
C GLY A 76 -2.90 -0.73 10.33
N PRO A 77 -3.09 -0.92 9.03
CA PRO A 77 -3.15 0.20 8.06
C PRO A 77 -4.26 1.22 8.31
N VAL A 78 -5.30 0.84 9.04
CA VAL A 78 -6.43 1.73 9.37
C VAL A 78 -6.25 2.41 10.71
N SER A 79 -5.15 2.20 11.41
CA SER A 79 -4.88 2.85 12.69
C SER A 79 -4.63 4.35 12.52
N ILE A 80 -5.03 5.13 13.52
CA ILE A 80 -4.86 6.58 13.49
C ILE A 80 -3.38 6.99 13.42
N PRO A 81 -2.45 6.42 14.20
CA PRO A 81 -1.04 6.79 14.10
C PRO A 81 -0.43 6.52 12.73
N ILE A 82 -0.75 5.41 12.09
CA ILE A 82 -0.25 5.09 10.75
C ILE A 82 -0.86 6.02 9.71
N SER A 83 -2.15 6.30 9.80
CA SER A 83 -2.83 7.24 8.91
C SER A 83 -2.25 8.66 9.03
N ARG A 84 -1.95 9.10 10.25
CA ARG A 84 -1.29 10.38 10.50
C ARG A 84 0.11 10.42 9.86
N THR A 85 0.91 9.38 10.05
CA THR A 85 2.24 9.29 9.42
C THR A 85 2.13 9.35 7.90
N GLY A 86 1.17 8.64 7.32
CA GLY A 86 0.91 8.71 5.88
C GLY A 86 0.60 10.13 5.41
N GLN A 87 -0.22 10.87 6.14
CA GLN A 87 -0.55 12.26 5.80
C GLN A 87 0.67 13.18 5.94
N GLU A 88 1.48 13.01 6.96
CA GLU A 88 2.73 13.77 7.14
C GLU A 88 3.70 13.55 5.95
N ILE A 89 3.79 12.33 5.45
CA ILE A 89 4.62 12.02 4.28
C ILE A 89 4.09 12.74 3.03
N VAL A 90 2.78 12.71 2.80
CA VAL A 90 2.17 13.40 1.65
C VAL A 90 2.38 14.91 1.74
N ASP A 91 2.14 15.51 2.89
CA ASP A 91 2.35 16.94 3.10
C ASP A 91 3.81 17.34 2.88
N ALA A 92 4.74 16.54 3.37
CA ALA A 92 6.17 16.77 3.16
C ALA A 92 6.56 16.65 1.68
N ALA A 93 5.99 15.69 0.96
CA ALA A 93 6.23 15.52 -0.47
C ALA A 93 5.74 16.74 -1.26
N VAL A 94 4.55 17.25 -0.98
CA VAL A 94 4.01 18.46 -1.61
C VAL A 94 4.92 19.67 -1.32
N ARG A 95 5.36 19.82 -0.08
CA ARG A 95 6.27 20.91 0.31
C ARG A 95 7.62 20.79 -0.39
N SER A 96 8.17 19.58 -0.47
CA SER A 96 9.41 19.29 -1.18
C SER A 96 9.31 19.66 -2.67
N ALA A 97 8.22 19.29 -3.30
CA ALA A 97 7.96 19.61 -4.70
C ALA A 97 7.87 21.14 -4.93
N ALA A 98 7.20 21.86 -4.05
CA ALA A 98 7.05 23.31 -4.15
C ALA A 98 8.37 24.06 -3.90
N THR A 99 9.15 23.63 -2.92
CA THR A 99 10.38 24.32 -2.51
C THR A 99 11.64 23.82 -3.23
N LYS A 100 11.53 22.69 -3.94
CA LYS A 100 12.66 21.98 -4.58
C LYS A 100 13.76 21.60 -3.58
N ARG A 101 13.39 21.32 -2.36
CA ARG A 101 14.29 20.94 -1.26
C ARG A 101 13.81 19.68 -0.57
N ALA A 102 14.73 18.95 0.01
CA ALA A 102 14.41 17.86 0.89
C ALA A 102 13.67 18.39 2.14
N VAL A 103 12.66 17.68 2.58
CA VAL A 103 11.88 18.01 3.78
C VAL A 103 12.08 16.88 4.78
N LYS A 104 12.54 17.25 5.99
CA LYS A 104 12.70 16.30 7.09
C LYS A 104 11.33 15.99 7.68
N LEU A 105 11.03 14.71 7.84
CA LEU A 105 9.82 14.28 8.52
C LEU A 105 9.99 14.43 10.04
N PRO A 106 8.90 14.74 10.77
CA PRO A 106 8.92 14.66 12.23
C PRO A 106 9.23 13.22 12.66
N SER A 107 10.06 13.09 13.66
CA SER A 107 10.38 11.78 14.21
C SER A 107 9.37 11.34 15.27
#